data_baf95c51f7674a67ddfa2a90ee87c66e
#
_entry.id   baf95c51f7674a67ddfa2a90ee87c66e
#
_cell.length_a   1.000
_cell.length_b   1.000
_cell.length_c   1.000
_cell.angle_alpha   90.00
_cell.angle_beta   90.00
_cell.angle_gamma   90.00
#
_symmetry.space_group_name_H-M   'P 1'
#
loop_
_entity.id
_entity.type
_entity.pdbx_description
1 polymer ?
#
loop_
_entity_poly.entity_id
_entity_poly.type
_entity_poly.pdbx_seq_one_letter_code
_entity_poly.pdbx_strand_id
1 'polypeptide(L)'
;PVSDGYFRKHDGSAAQRNAFEYVRDHLGYRLELQELQIDTLKHTDNHILDLSLTLINRGFSTLFNEHPVYFVLVDEHNQVKEFLANADTNSFQPYRPGDKTYTPLIHTIKGQVTLPKTANGTYKLGLWIPDGSRQLQHLSRFAIRCANGDIPWWISPDRRYGINILTTLQVPVSSAVSFSSATASPKLPYQRADLPIEERVKDLLQRMTPEEKLAQIRHIHSWEIFNGQALDERKLEEKAQGMSWGFVEGF
;
A
#
# COMPACT_ATOMS: atom_id res chain seq x y z
N PRO A 1 19.14 -10.50 26.85
CA PRO A 1 18.90 -9.26 26.16
C PRO A 1 19.57 -9.33 24.81
N VAL A 2 18.79 -9.27 23.75
CA VAL A 2 19.31 -9.17 22.37
C VAL A 2 19.97 -7.80 22.31
N SER A 3 21.26 -7.74 21.98
CA SER A 3 21.99 -6.48 21.95
C SER A 3 21.36 -5.55 20.93
N ASP A 4 21.25 -4.25 21.25
CA ASP A 4 20.69 -3.21 20.36
C ASP A 4 21.36 -3.15 18.98
N GLY A 5 22.54 -3.77 18.81
CA GLY A 5 23.23 -3.87 17.53
C GLY A 5 22.66 -4.90 16.55
N TYR A 6 21.72 -5.76 16.96
CA TYR A 6 21.12 -6.76 16.09
C TYR A 6 20.10 -6.15 15.12
N PHE A 7 19.42 -5.07 15.54
CA PHE A 7 18.41 -4.38 14.73
C PHE A 7 18.99 -3.07 14.22
N ARG A 8 19.56 -3.12 13.03
CA ARG A 8 20.08 -1.92 12.37
C ARG A 8 19.11 -1.46 11.28
N LYS A 9 19.02 -0.15 11.13
CA LYS A 9 18.41 0.45 9.95
C LYS A 9 19.24 0.08 8.72
N HIS A 10 18.63 0.23 7.55
CA HIS A 10 19.29 -0.04 6.28
C HIS A 10 20.60 0.76 6.06
N ASP A 11 20.70 1.95 6.66
CA ASP A 11 21.91 2.79 6.66
C ASP A 11 22.97 2.34 7.70
N GLY A 12 22.78 1.18 8.36
CA GLY A 12 23.65 0.66 9.39
C GLY A 12 23.48 1.28 10.77
N SER A 13 22.67 2.33 10.92
CA SER A 13 22.37 2.94 12.22
C SER A 13 21.50 2.02 13.10
N ALA A 14 21.57 2.15 14.41
CA ALA A 14 20.71 1.39 15.32
C ALA A 14 19.23 1.72 15.09
N ALA A 15 18.41 0.69 14.95
CA ALA A 15 16.97 0.87 14.94
C ALA A 15 16.52 1.26 16.35
N GLN A 16 15.91 2.43 16.50
CA GLN A 16 15.31 2.87 17.77
C GLN A 16 13.96 2.17 18.01
N ARG A 17 13.95 0.83 17.90
CA ARG A 17 12.76 0.00 18.08
C ARG A 17 13.14 -1.25 18.83
N ASN A 18 12.23 -1.74 19.66
CA ASN A 18 12.45 -3.03 20.29
C ASN A 18 12.31 -4.17 19.26
N ALA A 19 12.83 -5.35 19.61
CA ALA A 19 12.82 -6.51 18.72
C ALA A 19 11.43 -6.91 18.24
N PHE A 20 10.44 -6.82 19.10
CA PHE A 20 9.06 -7.16 18.76
C PHE A 20 8.47 -6.22 17.71
N GLU A 21 8.65 -4.92 17.88
CA GLU A 21 8.19 -3.91 16.92
C GLU A 21 8.87 -4.08 15.56
N TYR A 22 10.18 -4.37 15.57
CA TYR A 22 10.93 -4.62 14.35
C TYR A 22 10.41 -5.85 13.61
N VAL A 23 10.24 -6.97 14.31
CA VAL A 23 9.70 -8.22 13.71
C VAL A 23 8.27 -7.98 13.19
N ARG A 24 7.41 -7.37 13.99
CA ARG A 24 6.03 -7.05 13.59
C ARG A 24 5.98 -6.23 12.31
N ASP A 25 6.83 -5.22 12.21
CA ASP A 25 6.82 -4.28 11.09
C ASP A 25 7.40 -4.90 9.79
N HIS A 26 8.13 -6.02 9.90
CA HIS A 26 8.75 -6.70 8.75
C HIS A 26 8.20 -8.11 8.51
N LEU A 27 7.26 -8.57 9.32
CA LEU A 27 6.70 -9.91 9.18
C LEU A 27 5.94 -10.04 7.86
N GLY A 28 6.25 -11.10 7.09
CA GLY A 28 5.71 -11.31 5.76
C GLY A 28 6.39 -10.43 4.71
N TYR A 29 5.64 -9.98 3.72
CA TYR A 29 6.10 -9.03 2.70
C TYR A 29 5.65 -7.59 3.05
N ARG A 30 6.43 -6.61 2.60
CA ARG A 30 6.12 -5.18 2.77
C ARG A 30 6.57 -4.42 1.54
N LEU A 31 5.69 -4.34 0.54
CA LEU A 31 5.98 -3.70 -0.73
C LEU A 31 5.96 -2.17 -0.59
N GLU A 32 7.03 -1.53 -0.99
CA GLU A 32 7.19 -0.07 -0.98
C GLU A 32 7.50 0.39 -2.40
N LEU A 33 6.61 1.18 -2.97
CA LEU A 33 6.78 1.74 -4.30
C LEU A 33 7.86 2.83 -4.27
N GLN A 34 8.72 2.86 -5.29
CA GLN A 34 9.85 3.78 -5.35
C GLN A 34 9.67 4.84 -6.41
N GLU A 35 9.58 4.45 -7.66
CA GLU A 35 9.55 5.38 -8.80
C GLU A 35 8.57 4.90 -9.86
N LEU A 36 7.79 5.82 -10.39
CA LEU A 36 6.93 5.60 -11.54
C LEU A 36 7.42 6.44 -12.71
N GLN A 37 7.70 5.79 -13.84
CA GLN A 37 8.00 6.43 -15.11
C GLN A 37 6.84 6.20 -16.07
N ILE A 38 6.42 7.25 -16.76
CA ILE A 38 5.32 7.22 -17.73
C ILE A 38 5.85 7.81 -19.05
N ASP A 39 5.96 6.98 -20.06
CA ASP A 39 6.30 7.39 -21.40
C ASP A 39 5.05 7.38 -22.28
N THR A 40 4.83 8.46 -23.01
CA THR A 40 3.66 8.57 -23.90
C THR A 40 4.04 8.22 -25.34
N LEU A 41 3.52 7.12 -25.82
CA LEU A 41 3.63 6.73 -27.23
C LEU A 41 2.44 7.31 -28.00
N LYS A 42 2.71 8.19 -28.94
CA LYS A 42 1.66 8.73 -29.84
C LYS A 42 1.39 7.74 -30.96
N HIS A 43 0.31 7.00 -30.86
CA HIS A 43 -0.25 6.24 -31.98
C HIS A 43 -1.36 7.06 -32.67
N THR A 44 -1.55 6.80 -33.97
CA THR A 44 -2.54 7.50 -34.80
C THR A 44 -3.96 7.42 -34.26
N ASP A 45 -4.27 6.40 -33.47
CA ASP A 45 -5.63 6.09 -33.03
C ASP A 45 -5.88 6.01 -31.53
N ASN A 46 -4.85 5.85 -30.71
CA ASN A 46 -4.95 5.80 -29.25
C ASN A 46 -3.71 6.45 -28.61
N HIS A 47 -3.87 6.95 -27.38
CA HIS A 47 -2.72 7.30 -26.56
C HIS A 47 -2.34 6.06 -25.74
N ILE A 48 -1.15 5.54 -25.96
CA ILE A 48 -0.58 4.45 -25.19
C ILE A 48 0.42 5.04 -24.21
N LEU A 49 0.26 4.73 -22.94
CA LEU A 49 1.20 5.06 -21.90
C LEU A 49 2.01 3.80 -21.58
N ASP A 50 3.31 3.85 -21.79
CA ASP A 50 4.24 2.85 -21.28
C ASP A 50 4.59 3.18 -19.84
N LEU A 51 4.36 2.22 -18.94
CA LEU A 51 4.56 2.38 -17.52
C LEU A 51 5.70 1.49 -17.03
N SER A 52 6.58 2.07 -16.24
CA SER A 52 7.63 1.36 -15.52
C SER A 52 7.59 1.81 -14.05
N LEU A 53 7.20 0.90 -13.16
CA LEU A 53 7.09 1.13 -11.74
C LEU A 53 8.12 0.29 -11.00
N THR A 54 8.97 0.92 -10.22
CA THR A 54 9.92 0.22 -9.36
C THR A 54 9.39 0.12 -7.93
N LEU A 55 9.72 -0.98 -7.28
CA LEU A 55 9.39 -1.22 -5.87
C LEU A 55 10.50 -2.00 -5.17
N ILE A 56 10.50 -1.97 -3.86
CA ILE A 56 11.30 -2.83 -2.99
C ILE A 56 10.39 -3.56 -2.02
N ASN A 57 10.87 -4.69 -1.52
CA ASN A 57 10.20 -5.41 -0.44
C ASN A 57 11.02 -5.24 0.85
N ARG A 58 10.44 -4.55 1.83
CA ARG A 58 11.07 -4.37 3.14
C ARG A 58 10.68 -5.44 4.17
N GLY A 59 9.88 -6.41 3.76
CA GLY A 59 9.51 -7.53 4.63
C GLY A 59 10.62 -8.57 4.75
N PHE A 60 10.36 -9.63 5.48
CA PHE A 60 11.29 -10.78 5.63
C PHE A 60 11.03 -11.87 4.60
N SER A 61 9.93 -11.82 3.89
CA SER A 61 9.47 -12.86 2.99
C SER A 61 8.96 -12.27 1.68
N THR A 62 8.93 -13.08 0.64
CA THR A 62 8.23 -12.77 -0.61
C THR A 62 6.75 -13.16 -0.51
N LEU A 63 5.99 -12.89 -1.56
CA LEU A 63 4.65 -13.43 -1.73
C LEU A 63 4.77 -14.92 -2.07
N PHE A 64 4.04 -15.78 -1.35
CA PHE A 64 4.05 -17.23 -1.62
C PHE A 64 3.10 -17.60 -2.75
N ASN A 65 1.93 -16.96 -2.77
CA ASN A 65 0.95 -17.16 -3.82
C ASN A 65 1.21 -16.16 -4.94
N GLU A 66 0.97 -16.60 -6.16
CA GLU A 66 1.01 -15.71 -7.32
C GLU A 66 -0.17 -14.74 -7.26
N HIS A 67 0.14 -13.47 -7.41
CA HIS A 67 -0.85 -12.39 -7.51
C HIS A 67 -0.73 -11.73 -8.87
N PRO A 68 -1.79 -11.64 -9.67
CA PRO A 68 -1.75 -10.85 -10.88
C PRO A 68 -1.58 -9.36 -10.53
N VAL A 69 -0.88 -8.65 -11.39
CA VAL A 69 -0.62 -7.22 -11.19
C VAL A 69 -1.26 -6.45 -12.33
N TYR A 70 -2.02 -5.42 -12.01
CA TYR A 70 -2.67 -4.58 -13.00
C TYR A 70 -2.32 -3.11 -12.76
N PHE A 71 -2.04 -2.41 -13.86
CA PHE A 71 -2.27 -0.98 -13.87
C PHE A 71 -3.76 -0.74 -14.15
N VAL A 72 -4.34 0.23 -13.48
CA VAL A 72 -5.77 0.52 -13.62
C VAL A 72 -6.01 2.00 -13.83
N LEU A 73 -7.02 2.32 -14.65
CA LEU A 73 -7.54 3.66 -14.78
C LEU A 73 -8.91 3.72 -14.10
N VAL A 74 -9.10 4.71 -13.25
CA VAL A 74 -10.39 4.99 -12.61
C VAL A 74 -10.87 6.35 -13.11
N ASP A 75 -12.01 6.39 -13.74
CA ASP A 75 -12.62 7.62 -14.24
C ASP A 75 -13.43 8.38 -13.15
N GLU A 76 -14.00 9.52 -13.52
CA GLU A 76 -14.82 10.35 -12.64
C GLU A 76 -16.11 9.67 -12.17
N HIS A 77 -16.56 8.63 -12.89
CA HIS A 77 -17.74 7.82 -12.55
C HIS A 77 -17.38 6.57 -11.75
N ASN A 78 -16.12 6.46 -11.29
CA ASN A 78 -15.57 5.30 -10.59
C ASN A 78 -15.57 4.01 -11.41
N GLN A 79 -15.60 4.10 -12.76
CA GLN A 79 -15.41 2.95 -13.63
C GLN A 79 -13.93 2.59 -13.67
N VAL A 80 -13.65 1.31 -13.45
CA VAL A 80 -12.27 0.78 -13.41
C VAL A 80 -12.00 0.06 -14.73
N LYS A 81 -10.90 0.44 -15.39
CA LYS A 81 -10.37 -0.28 -16.56
C LYS A 81 -9.01 -0.89 -16.19
N GLU A 82 -8.90 -2.19 -16.40
CA GLU A 82 -7.75 -3.00 -15.98
C GLU A 82 -6.81 -3.25 -17.16
N PHE A 83 -5.50 -3.21 -16.89
CA PHE A 83 -4.43 -3.51 -17.85
C PHE A 83 -3.42 -4.40 -17.16
N LEU A 84 -3.34 -5.66 -17.59
CA LEU A 84 -2.41 -6.63 -17.02
C LEU A 84 -0.97 -6.15 -17.22
N ALA A 85 -0.22 -6.10 -16.13
CA ALA A 85 1.18 -5.75 -16.13
C ALA A 85 2.07 -7.00 -16.24
N ASN A 86 3.29 -6.81 -16.72
CA ASN A 86 4.31 -7.85 -16.71
C ASN A 86 5.07 -7.79 -15.37
N ALA A 87 4.71 -8.68 -14.45
CA ALA A 87 5.33 -8.81 -13.14
C ALA A 87 5.15 -10.23 -12.62
N ASP A 88 6.19 -10.76 -12.00
CA ASP A 88 6.15 -11.99 -11.23
C ASP A 88 6.25 -11.63 -9.74
N THR A 89 5.12 -11.67 -9.03
CA THR A 89 5.07 -11.29 -7.61
C THR A 89 5.83 -12.24 -6.70
N ASN A 90 6.04 -13.50 -7.09
CA ASN A 90 6.84 -14.45 -6.33
C ASN A 90 8.33 -14.09 -6.36
N SER A 91 8.76 -13.34 -7.37
CA SER A 91 10.15 -12.84 -7.49
C SER A 91 10.45 -11.62 -6.60
N PHE A 92 9.45 -11.03 -5.93
CA PHE A 92 9.64 -9.83 -5.10
C PHE A 92 10.36 -10.14 -3.79
N GLN A 93 11.56 -10.70 -3.93
CA GLN A 93 12.44 -11.00 -2.79
C GLN A 93 12.89 -9.72 -2.09
N PRO A 94 12.99 -9.70 -0.75
CA PRO A 94 13.44 -8.52 -0.02
C PRO A 94 14.94 -8.22 -0.27
N TYR A 95 15.77 -9.25 -0.35
CA TYR A 95 17.20 -9.18 -0.59
C TYR A 95 17.70 -10.50 -1.21
N ARG A 96 18.94 -10.53 -1.67
CA ARG A 96 19.54 -11.77 -2.21
C ARG A 96 19.76 -12.79 -1.11
N PRO A 97 19.41 -14.07 -1.33
CA PRO A 97 19.74 -15.12 -0.39
C PRO A 97 21.24 -15.13 -0.06
N GLY A 98 21.56 -15.13 1.22
CA GLY A 98 22.95 -15.09 1.71
C GLY A 98 23.58 -13.69 1.79
N ASP A 99 22.89 -12.64 1.37
CA ASP A 99 23.35 -11.27 1.57
C ASP A 99 23.25 -10.89 3.05
N LYS A 100 24.41 -10.67 3.68
CA LYS A 100 24.50 -10.28 5.10
C LYS A 100 24.31 -8.79 5.32
N THR A 101 24.24 -8.00 4.26
CA THR A 101 23.99 -6.56 4.31
C THR A 101 22.50 -6.22 4.22
N TYR A 102 21.69 -7.22 3.83
CA TYR A 102 20.23 -7.07 3.63
C TYR A 102 19.89 -5.90 2.69
N THR A 103 20.68 -5.77 1.61
CA THR A 103 20.46 -4.73 0.61
C THR A 103 19.16 -4.99 -0.16
N PRO A 104 18.17 -4.09 -0.13
CA PRO A 104 16.90 -4.31 -0.81
C PRO A 104 17.10 -4.51 -2.31
N LEU A 105 16.40 -5.49 -2.86
CA LEU A 105 16.32 -5.68 -4.30
C LEU A 105 15.28 -4.72 -4.89
N ILE A 106 15.66 -4.11 -6.01
CA ILE A 106 14.72 -3.30 -6.79
C ILE A 106 14.02 -4.22 -7.80
N HIS A 107 12.70 -4.22 -7.76
CA HIS A 107 11.84 -4.94 -8.69
C HIS A 107 11.15 -3.95 -9.61
N THR A 108 10.91 -4.36 -10.85
CA THR A 108 10.27 -3.50 -11.86
C THR A 108 9.02 -4.15 -12.39
N ILE A 109 7.91 -3.44 -12.31
CA ILE A 109 6.63 -3.77 -12.93
C ILE A 109 6.51 -2.94 -14.21
N LYS A 110 6.30 -3.59 -15.34
CA LYS A 110 6.10 -2.92 -16.64
C LYS A 110 4.72 -3.23 -17.19
N GLY A 111 4.15 -2.27 -17.88
CA GLY A 111 2.87 -2.46 -18.55
C GLY A 111 2.47 -1.29 -19.41
N GLN A 112 1.41 -1.49 -20.18
CA GLN A 112 0.87 -0.46 -21.06
C GLN A 112 -0.57 -0.16 -20.68
N VAL A 113 -0.92 1.11 -20.71
CA VAL A 113 -2.27 1.59 -20.48
C VAL A 113 -2.73 2.32 -21.72
N THR A 114 -3.87 1.89 -22.27
CA THR A 114 -4.45 2.50 -23.47
C THR A 114 -5.59 3.44 -23.08
N LEU A 115 -5.44 4.71 -23.41
CA LEU A 115 -6.47 5.72 -23.31
C LEU A 115 -7.27 5.80 -24.61
N PRO A 116 -8.61 5.71 -24.59
CA PRO A 116 -9.41 5.93 -25.78
C PRO A 116 -9.18 7.33 -26.38
N LYS A 117 -9.29 7.49 -27.69
CA LYS A 117 -9.23 8.81 -28.34
C LYS A 117 -10.27 9.80 -27.81
N THR A 118 -11.42 9.29 -27.43
CA THR A 118 -12.53 10.07 -26.87
C THR A 118 -12.36 10.32 -25.38
N ALA A 119 -11.27 9.80 -24.76
CA ALA A 119 -11.02 10.05 -23.37
C ALA A 119 -10.83 11.55 -23.13
N ASN A 120 -11.55 12.09 -22.19
CA ASN A 120 -11.49 13.47 -21.76
C ASN A 120 -11.71 13.50 -20.24
N GLY A 121 -11.10 14.45 -19.56
CA GLY A 121 -11.27 14.61 -18.13
C GLY A 121 -10.15 14.02 -17.30
N THR A 122 -10.46 13.70 -16.08
CA THR A 122 -9.50 13.29 -15.04
C THR A 122 -9.58 11.79 -14.78
N TYR A 123 -8.44 11.11 -14.86
CA TYR A 123 -8.32 9.68 -14.55
C TYR A 123 -7.33 9.48 -13.41
N LYS A 124 -7.67 8.64 -12.44
CA LYS A 124 -6.69 8.15 -11.46
C LYS A 124 -5.98 6.95 -12.09
N LEU A 125 -4.66 7.00 -12.17
CA LEU A 125 -3.82 5.84 -12.50
C LEU A 125 -3.46 5.15 -11.20
N GLY A 126 -3.69 3.84 -11.12
CA GLY A 126 -3.42 3.06 -9.93
C GLY A 126 -2.73 1.73 -10.20
N LEU A 127 -2.24 1.13 -9.14
CA LEU A 127 -1.72 -0.22 -9.08
C LEU A 127 -2.69 -1.10 -8.29
N TRP A 128 -3.17 -2.15 -8.92
CA TRP A 128 -4.04 -3.15 -8.30
C TRP A 128 -3.36 -4.52 -8.32
N ILE A 129 -3.18 -5.08 -7.13
CA ILE A 129 -2.58 -6.40 -6.93
C ILE A 129 -3.61 -7.23 -6.15
N PRO A 130 -4.57 -7.85 -6.83
CA PRO A 130 -5.61 -8.66 -6.20
C PRO A 130 -5.08 -10.03 -5.78
N ASP A 131 -5.90 -10.78 -5.06
CA ASP A 131 -5.67 -12.20 -4.82
C ASP A 131 -5.69 -12.99 -6.14
N GLY A 132 -4.86 -14.02 -6.25
CA GLY A 132 -4.79 -14.88 -7.44
C GLY A 132 -6.00 -15.80 -7.62
N SER A 133 -6.78 -16.02 -6.56
CA SER A 133 -8.00 -16.83 -6.62
C SER A 133 -9.14 -16.04 -7.28
N ARG A 134 -9.79 -16.64 -8.28
CA ARG A 134 -10.95 -16.02 -8.97
C ARG A 134 -12.08 -15.61 -8.03
N GLN A 135 -12.25 -16.33 -6.91
CA GLN A 135 -13.30 -16.05 -5.94
C GLN A 135 -12.98 -14.83 -5.06
N LEU A 136 -11.68 -14.53 -4.85
CA LEU A 136 -11.21 -13.47 -3.97
C LEU A 136 -10.69 -12.25 -4.75
N GLN A 137 -10.42 -12.41 -6.04
CA GLN A 137 -9.82 -11.38 -6.90
C GLN A 137 -10.55 -10.04 -6.84
N HIS A 138 -11.89 -10.08 -6.87
CA HIS A 138 -12.73 -8.87 -6.82
C HIS A 138 -13.31 -8.62 -5.42
N LEU A 139 -12.50 -8.80 -4.40
CA LEU A 139 -12.79 -8.40 -3.03
C LEU A 139 -11.66 -7.48 -2.54
N SER A 140 -11.94 -6.20 -2.39
CA SER A 140 -10.93 -5.18 -2.07
C SER A 140 -10.08 -5.48 -0.83
N ARG A 141 -10.62 -6.22 0.13
CA ARG A 141 -9.93 -6.63 1.36
C ARG A 141 -8.78 -7.61 1.14
N PHE A 142 -8.76 -8.32 -0.01
CA PHE A 142 -7.68 -9.25 -0.37
C PHE A 142 -6.68 -8.64 -1.37
N ALA A 143 -6.90 -7.40 -1.78
CA ALA A 143 -5.93 -6.69 -2.60
C ALA A 143 -4.78 -6.17 -1.73
N ILE A 144 -3.57 -6.20 -2.27
CA ILE A 144 -2.37 -5.77 -1.57
C ILE A 144 -2.30 -4.24 -1.55
N ARG A 145 -2.27 -3.69 -0.34
CA ARG A 145 -1.95 -2.29 -0.09
C ARG A 145 -0.44 -2.15 0.11
N CYS A 146 0.19 -1.25 -0.66
CA CYS A 146 1.60 -0.93 -0.51
C CYS A 146 1.88 -0.16 0.79
N ALA A 147 3.11 -0.26 1.27
CA ALA A 147 3.52 0.27 2.57
C ALA A 147 3.79 1.78 2.58
N ASN A 148 3.64 2.44 1.44
CA ASN A 148 3.82 3.88 1.32
C ASN A 148 2.73 4.63 2.08
N GLY A 149 3.10 5.53 2.98
CA GLY A 149 2.15 6.31 3.75
C GLY A 149 1.51 7.47 2.97
N ASP A 150 2.14 7.88 1.87
CA ASP A 150 1.77 8.99 1.00
C ASP A 150 0.95 8.54 -0.22
N ILE A 151 0.88 7.25 -0.50
CA ILE A 151 0.10 6.71 -1.62
C ILE A 151 -1.34 6.46 -1.14
N PRO A 152 -2.34 7.18 -1.72
CA PRO A 152 -3.73 6.99 -1.34
C PRO A 152 -4.21 5.58 -1.64
N TRP A 153 -4.90 4.97 -0.69
CA TRP A 153 -5.62 3.73 -0.88
C TRP A 153 -7.07 4.02 -1.25
N TRP A 154 -7.47 3.64 -2.44
CA TRP A 154 -8.84 3.83 -2.92
C TRP A 154 -9.60 2.51 -2.96
N ILE A 155 -10.80 2.51 -2.42
CA ILE A 155 -11.73 1.37 -2.47
C ILE A 155 -12.90 1.77 -3.35
N SER A 156 -13.25 0.90 -4.31
CA SER A 156 -14.42 1.15 -5.17
C SER A 156 -15.71 1.13 -4.36
N PRO A 157 -16.75 1.89 -4.79
CA PRO A 157 -18.03 1.94 -4.08
C PRO A 157 -18.70 0.57 -3.89
N ASP A 158 -18.49 -0.36 -4.84
CA ASP A 158 -18.98 -1.73 -4.80
C ASP A 158 -18.04 -2.69 -4.04
N ARG A 159 -16.96 -2.16 -3.45
CA ARG A 159 -15.92 -2.89 -2.70
C ARG A 159 -15.21 -4.00 -3.49
N ARG A 160 -15.27 -3.96 -4.81
CA ARG A 160 -14.58 -4.94 -5.67
C ARG A 160 -13.09 -4.66 -5.78
N TYR A 161 -12.69 -3.40 -5.76
CA TYR A 161 -11.32 -2.98 -5.99
C TYR A 161 -10.73 -2.29 -4.76
N GLY A 162 -9.50 -2.65 -4.42
CA GLY A 162 -8.63 -1.91 -3.50
C GLY A 162 -7.38 -1.52 -4.28
N ILE A 163 -7.17 -0.24 -4.53
CA ILE A 163 -6.19 0.28 -5.48
C ILE A 163 -5.23 1.25 -4.80
N ASN A 164 -3.94 1.07 -5.03
CA ASN A 164 -2.91 2.04 -4.69
C ASN A 164 -2.89 3.12 -5.78
N ILE A 165 -3.32 4.35 -5.47
CA ILE A 165 -3.38 5.43 -6.45
C ILE A 165 -2.00 6.03 -6.64
N LEU A 166 -1.44 5.84 -7.83
CA LEU A 166 -0.09 6.29 -8.19
C LEU A 166 -0.06 7.77 -8.54
N THR A 167 -1.00 8.19 -9.38
CA THR A 167 -1.10 9.60 -9.84
C THR A 167 -2.46 9.87 -10.47
N THR A 168 -2.68 11.13 -10.81
CA THR A 168 -3.86 11.59 -11.55
C THR A 168 -3.41 12.09 -12.92
N LEU A 169 -4.09 11.62 -13.96
CA LEU A 169 -3.85 11.99 -15.35
C LEU A 169 -4.94 12.94 -15.84
N GLN A 170 -4.55 14.01 -16.48
CA GLN A 170 -5.46 14.89 -17.23
C GLN A 170 -5.41 14.49 -18.70
N VAL A 171 -6.55 14.28 -19.33
CA VAL A 171 -6.65 13.89 -20.73
C VAL A 171 -7.42 14.97 -21.48
N PRO A 172 -6.91 15.47 -22.64
CA PRO A 172 -5.81 14.93 -23.43
C PRO A 172 -4.44 15.16 -22.80
N VAL A 173 -3.60 14.13 -22.85
CA VAL A 173 -2.25 14.18 -22.28
C VAL A 173 -1.38 15.12 -23.16
N SER A 174 -1.06 16.29 -22.66
CA SER A 174 -0.09 17.19 -23.29
C SER A 174 1.30 16.91 -22.71
N SER A 175 2.13 16.21 -23.45
CA SER A 175 3.57 15.96 -23.20
C SER A 175 3.91 14.88 -22.15
N ALA A 176 5.08 14.26 -22.36
CA ALA A 176 5.63 13.25 -21.47
C ALA A 176 5.67 13.73 -20.01
N VAL A 177 5.00 13.03 -19.14
CA VAL A 177 5.03 13.28 -17.70
C VAL A 177 5.88 12.19 -17.09
N SER A 178 7.14 12.52 -16.80
CA SER A 178 7.95 11.69 -15.92
C SER A 178 7.65 12.12 -14.48
N PHE A 179 7.10 11.24 -13.69
CA PHE A 179 6.97 11.42 -12.26
C PHE A 179 8.06 10.61 -11.57
N SER A 180 9.03 11.30 -11.04
CA SER A 180 9.84 10.75 -9.97
C SER A 180 8.99 10.87 -8.70
N SER A 181 8.59 9.77 -8.08
CA SER A 181 8.03 9.78 -6.73
C SER A 181 9.17 9.98 -5.72
N ALA A 182 10.04 10.89 -6.03
CA ALA A 182 11.17 11.23 -5.18
C ALA A 182 10.92 12.49 -4.37
N THR A 183 9.73 12.72 -3.97
CA THR A 183 9.47 13.52 -2.78
C THR A 183 8.31 12.82 -2.07
N ALA A 184 8.67 11.89 -1.21
CA ALA A 184 7.80 11.58 -0.08
C ALA A 184 7.30 12.93 0.42
N SER A 185 6.00 13.19 0.32
CA SER A 185 5.39 14.30 1.03
C SER A 185 6.02 14.32 2.41
N PRO A 186 6.51 15.46 2.92
CA PRO A 186 7.30 15.48 4.14
C PRO A 186 6.52 14.69 5.18
N LYS A 187 7.08 13.55 5.59
CA LYS A 187 6.42 12.65 6.56
C LYS A 187 5.99 13.52 7.74
N LEU A 188 4.74 13.45 8.08
CA LEU A 188 4.24 14.13 9.26
C LEU A 188 5.08 13.73 10.46
N PRO A 189 5.33 14.61 11.45
CA PRO A 189 6.21 14.32 12.57
C PRO A 189 5.95 12.96 13.23
N TYR A 190 4.68 12.57 13.40
CA TYR A 190 4.36 11.26 14.00
C TYR A 190 4.77 10.07 13.12
N GLN A 191 4.94 10.25 11.81
CA GLN A 191 5.36 9.21 10.86
C GLN A 191 6.89 9.09 10.75
N ARG A 192 7.62 10.05 11.31
CA ARG A 192 9.07 10.12 11.25
C ARG A 192 9.69 9.26 12.35
N ALA A 193 10.33 8.16 11.95
CA ALA A 193 10.98 7.26 12.91
C ALA A 193 12.27 7.85 13.55
N ASP A 194 12.81 8.91 12.96
CA ASP A 194 13.99 9.63 13.41
C ASP A 194 13.70 10.64 14.55
N LEU A 195 12.43 10.97 14.78
CA LEU A 195 12.02 11.82 15.88
C LEU A 195 11.82 11.04 17.20
N PRO A 196 12.07 11.67 18.36
CA PRO A 196 11.74 11.10 19.66
C PRO A 196 10.28 10.67 19.75
N ILE A 197 10.02 9.59 20.50
CA ILE A 197 8.67 9.01 20.63
C ILE A 197 7.70 10.05 21.19
N GLU A 198 8.10 10.84 22.18
CA GLU A 198 7.28 11.88 22.81
C GLU A 198 6.82 12.94 21.79
N GLU A 199 7.70 13.36 20.90
CA GLU A 199 7.36 14.34 19.87
C GLU A 199 6.37 13.75 18.85
N ARG A 200 6.57 12.50 18.48
CA ARG A 200 5.69 11.76 17.57
C ARG A 200 4.30 11.55 18.17
N VAL A 201 4.25 11.14 19.44
CA VAL A 201 3.00 10.97 20.19
C VAL A 201 2.27 12.29 20.32
N LYS A 202 2.98 13.38 20.69
CA LYS A 202 2.40 14.71 20.80
C LYS A 202 1.80 15.19 19.49
N ASP A 203 2.52 15.04 18.37
CA ASP A 203 2.02 15.43 17.04
C ASP A 203 0.79 14.60 16.64
N LEU A 204 0.81 13.28 16.86
CA LEU A 204 -0.33 12.40 16.57
C LEU A 204 -1.57 12.80 17.40
N LEU A 205 -1.40 12.97 18.71
CA LEU A 205 -2.49 13.36 19.61
C LEU A 205 -3.08 14.73 19.29
N GLN A 206 -2.29 15.66 18.75
CA GLN A 206 -2.79 16.96 18.31
C GLN A 206 -3.68 16.86 17.05
N ARG A 207 -3.45 15.85 16.22
CA ARG A 207 -4.19 15.62 14.97
C ARG A 207 -5.45 14.80 15.17
N MET A 208 -5.46 13.92 16.16
CA MET A 208 -6.60 13.07 16.46
C MET A 208 -7.76 13.87 17.04
N THR A 209 -8.97 13.56 16.58
CA THR A 209 -10.21 14.06 17.18
C THR A 209 -10.42 13.46 18.59
N PRO A 210 -11.28 14.04 19.43
CA PRO A 210 -11.64 13.43 20.71
C PRO A 210 -12.18 12.00 20.56
N GLU A 211 -12.98 11.75 19.51
CA GLU A 211 -13.58 10.45 19.21
C GLU A 211 -12.50 9.42 18.85
N GLU A 212 -11.54 9.81 18.00
CA GLU A 212 -10.41 8.95 17.64
C GLU A 212 -9.53 8.63 18.86
N LYS A 213 -9.32 9.59 19.76
CA LYS A 213 -8.60 9.36 21.03
C LYS A 213 -9.32 8.38 21.93
N LEU A 214 -10.64 8.55 22.07
CA LEU A 214 -11.46 7.62 22.85
C LEU A 214 -11.45 6.22 22.24
N ALA A 215 -11.47 6.11 20.92
CA ALA A 215 -11.39 4.81 20.24
C ALA A 215 -10.09 4.06 20.57
N GLN A 216 -8.95 4.76 20.73
CA GLN A 216 -7.67 4.12 21.05
C GLN A 216 -7.61 3.52 22.47
N ILE A 217 -8.39 4.03 23.41
CA ILE A 217 -8.47 3.48 24.79
C ILE A 217 -9.67 2.58 24.99
N ARG A 218 -10.58 2.52 24.01
CA ARG A 218 -11.74 1.64 24.04
C ARG A 218 -11.30 0.21 23.75
N HIS A 219 -11.73 -0.72 24.58
CA HIS A 219 -11.60 -2.14 24.31
C HIS A 219 -12.95 -2.71 23.87
N ILE A 220 -12.91 -3.84 23.19
CA ILE A 220 -14.05 -4.62 22.79
C ILE A 220 -13.78 -6.09 23.10
N HIS A 221 -14.80 -6.80 23.53
CA HIS A 221 -14.68 -8.23 23.75
C HIS A 221 -14.93 -9.00 22.45
N SER A 222 -14.19 -10.10 22.24
CA SER A 222 -14.32 -10.92 21.03
C SER A 222 -15.76 -11.38 20.78
N TRP A 223 -16.53 -11.75 21.82
CA TRP A 223 -17.94 -12.16 21.66
C TRP A 223 -18.86 -11.06 21.14
N GLU A 224 -18.48 -9.79 21.20
CA GLU A 224 -19.26 -8.68 20.65
C GLU A 224 -19.19 -8.60 19.12
N ILE A 225 -18.17 -9.21 18.52
CA ILE A 225 -17.90 -9.20 17.08
C ILE A 225 -17.93 -10.60 16.46
N PHE A 226 -18.05 -11.65 17.27
CA PHE A 226 -18.19 -13.01 16.79
C PHE A 226 -19.63 -13.50 16.87
N ASN A 227 -19.97 -14.46 15.99
CA ASN A 227 -21.18 -15.24 16.04
C ASN A 227 -20.77 -16.72 16.13
N GLY A 228 -20.69 -17.22 17.36
CA GLY A 228 -20.04 -18.50 17.63
C GLY A 228 -18.52 -18.43 17.38
N GLN A 229 -18.01 -19.24 16.45
CA GLN A 229 -16.58 -19.26 16.09
C GLN A 229 -16.24 -18.39 14.87
N ALA A 230 -17.23 -17.78 14.22
CA ALA A 230 -17.05 -16.98 13.04
C ALA A 230 -17.13 -15.48 13.36
N LEU A 231 -16.25 -14.69 12.75
CA LEU A 231 -16.31 -13.24 12.82
C LEU A 231 -17.57 -12.74 12.09
N ASP A 232 -18.39 -11.94 12.77
CA ASP A 232 -19.54 -11.25 12.18
C ASP A 232 -19.11 -9.87 11.69
N GLU A 233 -18.91 -9.76 10.37
CA GLU A 233 -18.44 -8.52 9.74
C GLU A 233 -19.39 -7.33 9.97
N ARG A 234 -20.69 -7.57 10.04
CA ARG A 234 -21.67 -6.53 10.32
C ARG A 234 -21.51 -5.97 11.74
N LYS A 235 -21.39 -6.87 12.72
CA LYS A 235 -21.12 -6.46 14.11
C LYS A 235 -19.79 -5.71 14.22
N LEU A 236 -18.76 -6.17 13.48
CA LEU A 236 -17.47 -5.51 13.42
C LEU A 236 -17.61 -4.08 12.89
N GLU A 237 -18.31 -3.88 11.77
CA GLU A 237 -18.53 -2.56 11.17
C GLU A 237 -19.36 -1.64 12.07
N GLU A 238 -20.45 -2.15 12.65
CA GLU A 238 -21.30 -1.41 13.59
C GLU A 238 -20.52 -0.93 14.82
N LYS A 239 -19.62 -1.78 15.34
CA LYS A 239 -18.81 -1.45 16.52
C LYS A 239 -17.64 -0.53 16.20
N ALA A 240 -17.00 -0.71 15.03
CA ALA A 240 -15.86 0.10 14.61
C ALA A 240 -16.27 1.53 14.23
N GLN A 241 -17.43 1.72 13.62
CA GLN A 241 -17.91 3.04 13.15
C GLN A 241 -16.85 3.81 12.35
N GLY A 242 -16.05 3.09 11.55
CA GLY A 242 -14.94 3.65 10.77
C GLY A 242 -13.68 3.97 11.58
N MET A 243 -13.63 3.65 12.88
CA MET A 243 -12.47 3.87 13.75
C MET A 243 -11.85 2.55 14.20
N SER A 244 -10.58 2.58 14.59
CA SER A 244 -9.87 1.43 15.17
C SER A 244 -10.09 1.36 16.68
N TRP A 245 -9.94 0.17 17.26
CA TRP A 245 -9.90 -0.02 18.71
C TRP A 245 -8.46 -0.13 19.22
N GLY A 246 -8.25 0.29 20.45
CA GLY A 246 -6.95 0.14 21.09
C GLY A 246 -6.65 -1.30 21.50
N PHE A 247 -7.69 -2.08 21.82
CA PHE A 247 -7.54 -3.45 22.33
C PHE A 247 -8.75 -4.33 22.06
N VAL A 248 -8.52 -5.62 21.76
CA VAL A 248 -9.56 -6.67 21.66
C VAL A 248 -9.24 -7.76 22.67
N GLU A 249 -10.18 -8.05 23.56
CA GLU A 249 -10.01 -9.01 24.66
C GLU A 249 -10.78 -10.30 24.39
N GLY A 250 -10.22 -11.44 24.84
CA GLY A 250 -10.94 -12.72 24.89
C GLY A 250 -10.84 -13.57 23.63
N PHE A 251 -9.65 -13.78 23.12
CA PHE A 251 -9.35 -14.85 22.16
C PHE A 251 -8.94 -16.12 22.88
#